data_fcb9be5fdb99cc8c800102ebaaa817fa
#
_entry.id   fcb9be5fdb99cc8c800102ebaaa817fa
#
_cell.length_a   1.000
_cell.length_b   1.000
_cell.length_c   1.000
_cell.angle_alpha   90.00
_cell.angle_beta   90.00
_cell.angle_gamma   90.00
#
_symmetry.space_group_name_H-M   'P 1'
#
loop_
_entity.id
_entity.type
_entity.pdbx_description
1 polymer ?
#
loop_
_entity_poly.entity_id
_entity_poly.type
_entity_poly.pdbx_seq_one_letter_code
_entity_poly.pdbx_strand_id
1 'polypeptide(L)'
;MESKKKRLMDYIFGAHNYEANFNPKRQAKIKDLGHGKAKVLVWELPVRIWHWVNFLAIIVLMFTGLYIALAFTSARFETHATSFLMGWMRWIHFVTAFVFMAALLFRIYWTFVGNRYTTFDIYKPGFIRGLWESVKFYIFLPNKKPHTIGHNALAQFAYWIFFGICSIILSITGLYLFFEPQQGSFMMSILGWVPIIFGNSVKLHIWHQGAAWGTMIFMVAHIYLAFREDYLVTNGTMSSIFSGWKFDKKKYVVGEENE
;
A
#
# COMPACT_ATOMS: atom_id res chain seq x y z
N MET A 1 -1.89 -22.63 33.15
CA MET A 1 -0.93 -22.19 32.11
C MET A 1 -1.32 -22.74 30.74
N GLU A 2 -1.73 -23.98 30.65
CA GLU A 2 -2.17 -24.67 29.40
C GLU A 2 -3.39 -24.03 28.73
N SER A 3 -4.39 -23.59 29.48
CA SER A 3 -5.59 -22.88 28.98
C SER A 3 -5.27 -21.54 28.29
N LYS A 4 -4.30 -20.77 28.79
CA LYS A 4 -3.87 -19.51 28.15
C LYS A 4 -3.10 -19.77 26.86
N LYS A 5 -2.25 -20.80 26.83
CA LYS A 5 -1.49 -21.21 25.65
C LYS A 5 -2.43 -21.73 24.55
N LYS A 6 -3.45 -22.52 24.93
CA LYS A 6 -4.48 -23.01 24.00
C LYS A 6 -5.29 -21.83 23.42
N ARG A 7 -5.76 -20.88 24.23
CA ARG A 7 -6.45 -19.67 23.76
C ARG A 7 -5.58 -18.80 22.84
N LEU A 8 -4.28 -18.67 23.15
CA LEU A 8 -3.35 -17.94 22.30
C LEU A 8 -3.14 -18.64 20.95
N MET A 9 -3.00 -19.97 20.97
CA MET A 9 -2.88 -20.78 19.76
C MET A 9 -4.16 -20.74 18.94
N ASP A 10 -5.34 -20.81 19.57
CA ASP A 10 -6.63 -20.67 18.89
C ASP A 10 -6.82 -19.24 18.33
N TYR A 11 -6.29 -18.23 19.00
CA TYR A 11 -6.30 -16.83 18.51
C TYR A 11 -5.37 -16.65 17.30
N ILE A 12 -4.17 -17.21 17.34
CA ILE A 12 -3.16 -17.05 16.27
C ILE A 12 -3.47 -17.97 15.07
N PHE A 13 -3.88 -19.21 15.33
CA PHE A 13 -4.01 -20.26 14.32
C PHE A 13 -5.45 -20.82 14.17
N GLY A 14 -6.40 -20.34 14.97
CA GLY A 14 -7.78 -20.80 14.94
C GLY A 14 -8.44 -20.64 13.58
N ALA A 15 -9.41 -21.53 13.32
CA ALA A 15 -10.15 -21.58 12.05
C ALA A 15 -11.22 -20.48 11.89
N HIS A 16 -11.16 -19.41 12.70
CA HIS A 16 -12.08 -18.30 12.53
C HIS A 16 -11.81 -17.65 11.17
N ASN A 17 -12.84 -17.61 10.36
CA ASN A 17 -12.82 -16.88 9.09
C ASN A 17 -12.29 -15.47 9.36
N TYR A 18 -11.17 -15.15 8.74
CA TYR A 18 -10.52 -13.85 8.79
C TYR A 18 -11.51 -12.67 8.54
N GLU A 19 -12.61 -12.96 7.88
CA GLU A 19 -13.67 -12.01 7.54
C GLU A 19 -14.79 -11.86 8.60
N ALA A 20 -14.91 -12.76 9.58
CA ALA A 20 -16.08 -12.85 10.45
C ALA A 20 -16.18 -11.80 11.59
N ASN A 21 -15.10 -11.11 11.92
CA ASN A 21 -15.09 -10.10 13.00
C ASN A 21 -15.30 -8.68 12.48
N PHE A 22 -16.53 -8.34 12.11
CA PHE A 22 -16.87 -7.04 11.56
C PHE A 22 -17.49 -6.07 12.56
N ASN A 23 -17.01 -4.81 12.50
CA ASN A 23 -17.77 -3.69 13.06
C ASN A 23 -19.01 -3.46 12.17
N PRO A 24 -20.24 -3.68 12.69
CA PRO A 24 -21.47 -3.56 11.90
C PRO A 24 -21.70 -2.13 11.33
N LYS A 25 -21.04 -1.12 11.90
CA LYS A 25 -21.13 0.27 11.42
C LYS A 25 -20.35 0.51 10.11
N ARG A 26 -19.53 -0.44 9.66
CA ARG A 26 -18.67 -0.30 8.48
C ARG A 26 -19.02 -1.32 7.38
N GLN A 27 -20.27 -1.67 7.26
CA GLN A 27 -20.74 -2.62 6.25
C GLN A 27 -20.54 -2.07 4.84
N ALA A 28 -20.06 -2.93 3.95
CA ALA A 28 -19.98 -2.62 2.53
C ALA A 28 -21.36 -2.74 1.87
N LYS A 29 -21.61 -1.95 0.84
CA LYS A 29 -22.83 -2.06 0.04
C LYS A 29 -22.81 -3.37 -0.75
N ILE A 30 -23.88 -4.16 -0.63
CA ILE A 30 -24.09 -5.43 -1.32
C ILE A 30 -25.27 -5.27 -2.27
N LYS A 31 -25.15 -5.86 -3.47
CA LYS A 31 -26.22 -5.93 -4.45
C LYS A 31 -26.38 -7.38 -4.89
N ASP A 32 -27.57 -7.95 -4.63
CA ASP A 32 -27.92 -9.28 -5.13
C ASP A 32 -28.13 -9.21 -6.66
N LEU A 33 -27.56 -10.17 -7.38
CA LEU A 33 -27.67 -10.30 -8.83
C LEU A 33 -28.56 -11.47 -9.23
N GLY A 34 -29.13 -12.21 -8.26
CA GLY A 34 -29.83 -13.45 -8.51
C GLY A 34 -28.88 -14.64 -8.79
N HIS A 35 -29.47 -15.83 -8.95
CA HIS A 35 -28.74 -17.07 -9.25
C HIS A 35 -27.54 -17.38 -8.30
N GLY A 36 -27.68 -16.99 -7.03
CA GLY A 36 -26.64 -17.21 -6.01
C GLY A 36 -25.39 -16.36 -6.17
N LYS A 37 -25.45 -15.29 -6.96
CA LYS A 37 -24.37 -14.31 -7.19
C LYS A 37 -24.72 -12.97 -6.54
N ALA A 38 -23.71 -12.29 -6.01
CA ALA A 38 -23.83 -10.93 -5.49
C ALA A 38 -22.60 -10.10 -5.90
N LYS A 39 -22.76 -8.78 -5.93
CA LYS A 39 -21.63 -7.86 -6.02
C LYS A 39 -21.53 -7.03 -4.76
N VAL A 40 -20.29 -6.77 -4.36
CA VAL A 40 -19.97 -6.00 -3.15
C VAL A 40 -19.10 -4.80 -3.50
N LEU A 41 -19.41 -3.64 -2.91
CA LEU A 41 -18.60 -2.43 -3.07
C LEU A 41 -17.38 -2.54 -2.15
N VAL A 42 -16.27 -3.02 -2.71
CA VAL A 42 -15.01 -3.19 -1.98
C VAL A 42 -14.25 -1.86 -1.90
N TRP A 43 -14.11 -1.15 -3.02
CA TRP A 43 -13.35 0.09 -3.09
C TRP A 43 -14.26 1.29 -3.24
N GLU A 44 -14.40 2.06 -2.18
CA GLU A 44 -15.15 3.32 -2.20
C GLU A 44 -14.46 4.34 -3.12
N LEU A 45 -15.24 5.31 -3.62
CA LEU A 45 -14.73 6.32 -4.55
C LEU A 45 -13.45 7.04 -4.04
N PRO A 46 -13.37 7.48 -2.77
CA PRO A 46 -12.16 8.13 -2.27
C PRO A 46 -10.91 7.23 -2.34
N VAL A 47 -11.05 5.92 -2.09
CA VAL A 47 -9.94 4.95 -2.20
C VAL A 47 -9.47 4.80 -3.64
N ARG A 48 -10.39 4.81 -4.60
CA ARG A 48 -10.08 4.71 -6.03
C ARG A 48 -9.36 5.95 -6.54
N ILE A 49 -9.85 7.15 -6.17
CA ILE A 49 -9.19 8.42 -6.51
C ILE A 49 -7.79 8.44 -5.89
N TRP A 50 -7.67 8.12 -4.60
CA TRP A 50 -6.39 8.02 -3.91
C TRP A 50 -5.43 7.06 -4.61
N HIS A 51 -5.89 5.89 -5.04
CA HIS A 51 -5.06 4.90 -5.72
C HIS A 51 -4.46 5.46 -7.02
N TRP A 52 -5.28 6.12 -7.85
CA TRP A 52 -4.80 6.66 -9.12
C TRP A 52 -3.90 7.87 -8.95
N VAL A 53 -4.21 8.75 -8.00
CA VAL A 53 -3.32 9.89 -7.66
C VAL A 53 -1.97 9.37 -7.18
N ASN A 54 -1.96 8.39 -6.28
CA ASN A 54 -0.71 7.79 -5.78
C ASN A 54 0.07 7.06 -6.88
N PHE A 55 -0.62 6.31 -7.73
CA PHE A 55 0.02 5.60 -8.86
C PHE A 55 0.76 6.59 -9.77
N LEU A 56 0.10 7.66 -10.18
CA LEU A 56 0.73 8.69 -11.00
C LEU A 56 1.86 9.41 -10.27
N ALA A 57 1.66 9.75 -8.99
CA ALA A 57 2.69 10.38 -8.18
C ALA A 57 3.95 9.49 -8.06
N ILE A 58 3.81 8.19 -7.81
CA ILE A 58 4.93 7.25 -7.72
C ILE A 58 5.68 7.18 -9.05
N ILE A 59 4.97 7.12 -10.19
CA ILE A 59 5.60 7.10 -11.51
C ILE A 59 6.43 8.38 -11.73
N VAL A 60 5.87 9.55 -11.46
CA VAL A 60 6.57 10.84 -11.62
C VAL A 60 7.77 10.92 -10.67
N LEU A 61 7.60 10.52 -9.40
CA LEU A 61 8.68 10.51 -8.40
C LEU A 61 9.80 9.54 -8.78
N MET A 62 9.46 8.40 -9.34
CA MET A 62 10.43 7.42 -9.81
C MET A 62 11.30 8.00 -10.93
N PHE A 63 10.69 8.55 -11.97
CA PHE A 63 11.42 9.13 -13.11
C PHE A 63 12.25 10.33 -12.70
N THR A 64 11.67 11.28 -11.96
CA THR A 64 12.38 12.47 -11.50
C THR A 64 13.47 12.12 -10.49
N GLY A 65 13.21 11.21 -9.57
CA GLY A 65 14.19 10.73 -8.59
C GLY A 65 15.37 10.01 -9.22
N LEU A 66 15.14 9.14 -10.21
CA LEU A 66 16.22 8.48 -10.97
C LEU A 66 17.03 9.53 -11.75
N TYR A 67 16.38 10.52 -12.37
CA TYR A 67 17.09 11.58 -13.05
C TYR A 67 17.97 12.39 -12.11
N ILE A 68 17.46 12.76 -10.93
CA ILE A 68 18.22 13.51 -9.91
C ILE A 68 19.42 12.69 -9.41
N ALA A 69 19.23 11.37 -9.20
CA ALA A 69 20.28 10.49 -8.67
C ALA A 69 21.38 10.18 -9.69
N LEU A 70 21.04 10.01 -10.96
CA LEU A 70 21.96 9.48 -11.98
C LEU A 70 22.40 10.55 -12.99
N ALA A 71 21.72 11.71 -13.03
CA ALA A 71 22.01 12.85 -13.95
C ALA A 71 22.38 12.35 -15.38
N PHE A 72 21.47 11.59 -16.02
CA PHE A 72 21.69 10.94 -17.34
C PHE A 72 22.18 11.90 -18.44
N THR A 73 21.78 13.18 -18.33
CA THR A 73 22.31 14.25 -19.20
C THR A 73 23.25 15.09 -18.36
N SER A 74 24.56 14.90 -18.55
CA SER A 74 25.54 15.76 -17.90
C SER A 74 25.56 17.11 -18.60
N ALA A 75 25.92 18.16 -17.86
CA ALA A 75 26.06 19.55 -18.35
C ALA A 75 26.95 19.70 -19.62
N ARG A 76 27.63 18.65 -20.05
CA ARG A 76 28.45 18.65 -21.27
C ARG A 76 27.67 18.86 -22.57
N PHE A 77 26.37 18.55 -22.57
CA PHE A 77 25.51 18.63 -23.76
C PHE A 77 24.40 19.68 -23.63
N GLU A 78 24.32 20.37 -22.47
CA GLU A 78 23.28 21.35 -22.26
C GLU A 78 23.70 22.70 -22.89
N THR A 79 22.93 23.17 -23.85
CA THR A 79 22.94 24.57 -24.27
C THR A 79 22.35 25.43 -23.14
N HIS A 80 22.64 26.72 -23.10
CA HIS A 80 22.11 27.63 -22.08
C HIS A 80 20.57 27.56 -21.89
N ALA A 81 19.82 27.16 -22.93
CA ALA A 81 18.38 27.01 -22.89
C ALA A 81 17.92 25.75 -22.14
N THR A 82 18.76 24.69 -22.04
CA THR A 82 18.46 23.40 -21.38
C THR A 82 19.17 23.22 -20.04
N SER A 83 20.02 24.20 -19.67
CA SER A 83 20.84 24.16 -18.45
C SER A 83 20.01 24.11 -17.13
N PHE A 84 18.71 24.42 -17.18
CA PHE A 84 17.81 24.40 -16.04
C PHE A 84 17.01 23.09 -15.88
N LEU A 85 17.27 22.07 -16.70
CA LEU A 85 16.51 20.81 -16.66
C LEU A 85 16.56 20.13 -15.28
N MET A 86 17.72 20.10 -14.63
CA MET A 86 17.85 19.58 -13.27
C MET A 86 16.98 20.36 -12.27
N GLY A 87 16.88 21.68 -12.42
CA GLY A 87 15.99 22.52 -11.60
C GLY A 87 14.52 22.13 -11.77
N TRP A 88 14.07 21.92 -13.02
CA TRP A 88 12.73 21.44 -13.30
C TRP A 88 12.47 20.06 -12.74
N MET A 89 13.41 19.11 -12.86
CA MET A 89 13.27 17.77 -12.31
C MET A 89 13.14 17.79 -10.79
N ARG A 90 13.94 18.60 -10.09
CA ARG A 90 13.83 18.79 -8.65
C ARG A 90 12.49 19.43 -8.26
N TRP A 91 12.05 20.47 -8.99
CA TRP A 91 10.78 21.13 -8.72
C TRP A 91 9.59 20.17 -8.85
N ILE A 92 9.53 19.42 -9.97
CA ILE A 92 8.49 18.42 -10.19
C ILE A 92 8.53 17.34 -9.11
N HIS A 93 9.73 16.89 -8.73
CA HIS A 93 9.92 15.89 -7.69
C HIS A 93 9.35 16.39 -6.35
N PHE A 94 9.68 17.60 -5.95
CA PHE A 94 9.23 18.16 -4.67
C PHE A 94 7.72 18.40 -4.65
N VAL A 95 7.15 18.99 -5.69
CA VAL A 95 5.70 19.20 -5.78
C VAL A 95 4.96 17.86 -5.71
N THR A 96 5.42 16.89 -6.48
CA THR A 96 4.80 15.56 -6.49
C THR A 96 4.99 14.83 -5.16
N ALA A 97 6.12 15.01 -4.46
CA ALA A 97 6.35 14.44 -3.14
C ALA A 97 5.37 14.99 -2.10
N PHE A 98 5.05 16.29 -2.13
CA PHE A 98 4.01 16.84 -1.25
C PHE A 98 2.62 16.27 -1.57
N VAL A 99 2.29 16.07 -2.86
CA VAL A 99 1.03 15.38 -3.25
C VAL A 99 1.02 13.94 -2.71
N PHE A 100 2.12 13.21 -2.84
CA PHE A 100 2.26 11.85 -2.30
C PHE A 100 2.08 11.81 -0.79
N MET A 101 2.72 12.72 -0.04
CA MET A 101 2.57 12.79 1.42
C MET A 101 1.14 13.14 1.84
N ALA A 102 0.50 14.10 1.17
CA ALA A 102 -0.90 14.43 1.42
C ALA A 102 -1.82 13.23 1.15
N ALA A 103 -1.58 12.50 0.07
CA ALA A 103 -2.29 11.27 -0.25
C ALA A 103 -2.06 10.17 0.81
N LEU A 104 -0.84 10.03 1.34
CA LEU A 104 -0.54 9.09 2.43
C LEU A 104 -1.35 9.42 3.70
N LEU A 105 -1.36 10.67 4.12
CA LEU A 105 -2.15 11.14 5.26
C LEU A 105 -3.65 10.89 5.04
N PHE A 106 -4.16 11.21 3.85
CA PHE A 106 -5.54 10.91 3.49
C PHE A 106 -5.85 9.41 3.57
N ARG A 107 -4.93 8.53 3.13
CA ARG A 107 -5.12 7.08 3.20
C ARG A 107 -5.16 6.57 4.63
N ILE A 108 -4.30 7.10 5.49
CA ILE A 108 -4.31 6.78 6.93
C ILE A 108 -5.66 7.19 7.53
N TYR A 109 -6.12 8.41 7.28
CA TYR A 109 -7.45 8.86 7.74
C TYR A 109 -8.57 7.94 7.24
N TRP A 110 -8.55 7.57 5.95
CA TRP A 110 -9.59 6.73 5.36
C TRP A 110 -9.61 5.31 5.92
N THR A 111 -8.50 4.83 6.47
CA THR A 111 -8.46 3.55 7.20
C THR A 111 -9.42 3.53 8.39
N PHE A 112 -9.64 4.66 9.03
CA PHE A 112 -10.53 4.78 10.19
C PHE A 112 -12.00 5.07 9.82
N VAL A 113 -12.25 5.68 8.68
CA VAL A 113 -13.59 6.17 8.29
C VAL A 113 -14.26 5.31 7.22
N GLY A 114 -13.48 4.72 6.31
CA GLY A 114 -13.96 3.94 5.18
C GLY A 114 -14.59 2.60 5.56
N ASN A 115 -15.04 1.85 4.55
CA ASN A 115 -15.70 0.56 4.74
C ASN A 115 -14.75 -0.52 5.31
N ARG A 116 -15.31 -1.71 5.61
CA ARG A 116 -14.57 -2.84 6.20
C ARG A 116 -13.33 -3.31 5.42
N TYR A 117 -13.27 -3.09 4.10
CA TYR A 117 -12.15 -3.50 3.24
C TYR A 117 -10.99 -2.52 3.23
N THR A 118 -11.17 -1.33 3.84
CA THR A 118 -10.12 -0.30 3.95
C THR A 118 -9.33 -0.38 5.25
N THR A 119 -9.73 -1.28 6.18
CA THR A 119 -9.15 -1.40 7.52
C THR A 119 -7.76 -2.05 7.52
N PHE A 120 -7.05 -1.78 8.59
CA PHE A 120 -5.77 -2.43 8.92
C PHE A 120 -6.06 -3.70 9.72
N ASP A 121 -5.95 -4.86 9.08
CA ASP A 121 -6.44 -6.12 9.62
C ASP A 121 -5.33 -7.05 10.19
N ILE A 122 -4.09 -6.58 10.26
CA ILE A 122 -2.94 -7.38 10.72
C ILE A 122 -3.11 -7.92 12.15
N TYR A 123 -3.85 -7.19 12.99
CA TYR A 123 -4.12 -7.57 14.37
C TYR A 123 -5.26 -8.60 14.52
N LYS A 124 -5.96 -8.96 13.45
CA LYS A 124 -7.09 -9.89 13.52
C LYS A 124 -6.64 -11.34 13.72
N PRO A 125 -7.43 -12.13 14.49
CA PRO A 125 -7.19 -13.57 14.63
C PRO A 125 -7.11 -14.25 13.27
N GLY A 126 -6.17 -15.19 13.11
CA GLY A 126 -5.98 -15.92 11.86
C GLY A 126 -5.16 -15.20 10.78
N PHE A 127 -4.74 -13.95 10.99
CA PHE A 127 -3.94 -13.21 10.00
C PHE A 127 -2.63 -13.94 9.66
N ILE A 128 -1.88 -14.40 10.66
CA ILE A 128 -0.59 -15.09 10.46
C ILE A 128 -0.79 -16.41 9.70
N ARG A 129 -1.86 -17.15 10.02
CA ARG A 129 -2.21 -18.36 9.27
C ARG A 129 -2.55 -18.02 7.81
N GLY A 130 -3.41 -17.04 7.58
CA GLY A 130 -3.76 -16.59 6.24
C GLY A 130 -2.56 -16.07 5.46
N LEU A 131 -1.61 -15.41 6.13
CA LEU A 131 -0.34 -14.98 5.54
C LEU A 131 0.47 -16.18 5.07
N TRP A 132 0.65 -17.18 5.93
CA TRP A 132 1.40 -18.39 5.61
C TRP A 132 0.75 -19.22 4.48
N GLU A 133 -0.57 -19.35 4.52
CA GLU A 133 -1.33 -20.01 3.44
C GLU A 133 -1.21 -19.27 2.11
N SER A 134 -1.27 -17.93 2.14
CA SER A 134 -1.06 -17.11 0.95
C SER A 134 0.37 -17.24 0.41
N VAL A 135 1.39 -17.21 1.27
CA VAL A 135 2.80 -17.41 0.87
C VAL A 135 2.97 -18.76 0.18
N LYS A 136 2.49 -19.86 0.80
CA LYS A 136 2.55 -21.21 0.19
C LYS A 136 1.94 -21.23 -1.22
N PHE A 137 0.77 -20.61 -1.38
CA PHE A 137 0.09 -20.54 -2.67
C PHE A 137 0.94 -19.81 -3.72
N TYR A 138 1.54 -18.68 -3.36
CA TYR A 138 2.31 -17.87 -4.32
C TYR A 138 3.70 -18.45 -4.66
N ILE A 139 4.28 -19.28 -3.79
CA ILE A 139 5.51 -20.05 -4.07
C ILE A 139 5.22 -21.45 -4.64
N PHE A 140 3.98 -21.68 -5.13
CA PHE A 140 3.56 -22.91 -5.79
C PHE A 140 3.62 -24.19 -4.97
N LEU A 141 3.58 -24.11 -3.63
CA LEU A 141 3.43 -25.27 -2.77
C LEU A 141 1.98 -25.76 -2.80
N PRO A 142 1.76 -27.11 -2.66
CA PRO A 142 0.41 -27.68 -2.62
C PRO A 142 -0.44 -27.05 -1.51
N ASN A 143 -1.38 -26.20 -1.89
CA ASN A 143 -2.30 -25.55 -0.97
C ASN A 143 -3.55 -25.08 -1.70
N LYS A 144 -4.70 -25.06 -1.01
CA LYS A 144 -5.90 -24.41 -1.53
C LYS A 144 -5.74 -22.89 -1.41
N LYS A 145 -6.10 -22.18 -2.47
CA LYS A 145 -6.09 -20.71 -2.44
C LYS A 145 -7.01 -20.20 -1.34
N PRO A 146 -6.54 -19.32 -0.44
CA PRO A 146 -7.42 -18.67 0.53
C PRO A 146 -8.49 -17.83 -0.20
N HIS A 147 -9.77 -18.06 0.11
CA HIS A 147 -10.85 -17.26 -0.45
C HIS A 147 -10.93 -15.92 0.30
N THR A 148 -10.80 -14.81 -0.42
CA THR A 148 -10.93 -13.46 0.14
C THR A 148 -11.59 -12.52 -0.86
N ILE A 149 -12.53 -11.69 -0.40
CA ILE A 149 -13.19 -10.69 -1.25
C ILE A 149 -12.33 -9.43 -1.36
N GLY A 150 -11.75 -8.98 -0.25
CA GLY A 150 -10.85 -7.84 -0.17
C GLY A 150 -9.41 -8.20 -0.53
N HIS A 151 -8.45 -7.64 0.22
CA HIS A 151 -7.06 -8.06 0.17
C HIS A 151 -6.85 -9.33 1.00
N ASN A 152 -6.11 -10.31 0.47
CA ASN A 152 -5.65 -11.43 1.28
C ASN A 152 -4.58 -11.00 2.29
N ALA A 153 -4.23 -11.86 3.24
CA ALA A 153 -3.29 -11.52 4.32
C ALA A 153 -1.89 -11.12 3.78
N LEU A 154 -1.41 -11.75 2.70
CA LEU A 154 -0.13 -11.39 2.09
C LEU A 154 -0.19 -10.00 1.42
N ALA A 155 -1.28 -9.69 0.73
CA ALA A 155 -1.47 -8.38 0.13
C ALA A 155 -1.60 -7.29 1.20
N GLN A 156 -2.29 -7.56 2.31
CA GLN A 156 -2.37 -6.66 3.47
C GLN A 156 -0.98 -6.41 4.08
N PHE A 157 -0.21 -7.47 4.30
CA PHE A 157 1.15 -7.37 4.80
C PHE A 157 2.04 -6.54 3.87
N ALA A 158 2.07 -6.87 2.58
CA ALA A 158 2.88 -6.18 1.60
C ALA A 158 2.52 -4.69 1.49
N TYR A 159 1.22 -4.39 1.51
CA TYR A 159 0.74 -3.03 1.40
C TYR A 159 1.02 -2.20 2.67
N TRP A 160 0.64 -2.71 3.85
CA TRP A 160 0.74 -1.92 5.08
C TRP A 160 2.15 -1.91 5.68
N ILE A 161 2.83 -3.07 5.69
CA ILE A 161 4.16 -3.17 6.30
C ILE A 161 5.22 -2.75 5.30
N PHE A 162 5.31 -3.40 4.14
CA PHE A 162 6.41 -3.11 3.23
C PHE A 162 6.26 -1.74 2.56
N PHE A 163 5.18 -1.51 1.80
CA PHE A 163 4.95 -0.21 1.13
C PHE A 163 4.74 0.93 2.14
N GLY A 164 4.02 0.68 3.25
CA GLY A 164 3.79 1.67 4.29
C GLY A 164 5.09 2.14 4.95
N ILE A 165 5.99 1.23 5.32
CA ILE A 165 7.30 1.57 5.90
C ILE A 165 8.15 2.35 4.88
N CYS A 166 8.24 1.87 3.64
CA CYS A 166 8.95 2.60 2.58
C CYS A 166 8.42 4.02 2.40
N SER A 167 7.08 4.20 2.39
CA SER A 167 6.45 5.51 2.25
C SER A 167 6.75 6.45 3.42
N ILE A 168 6.80 5.93 4.64
CA ILE A 168 7.17 6.71 5.83
C ILE A 168 8.64 7.14 5.75
N ILE A 169 9.55 6.22 5.42
CA ILE A 169 10.98 6.53 5.26
C ILE A 169 11.17 7.58 4.18
N LEU A 170 10.53 7.42 3.00
CA LEU A 170 10.58 8.38 1.90
C LEU A 170 10.10 9.77 2.33
N SER A 171 8.98 9.82 3.05
CA SER A 171 8.40 11.09 3.51
C SER A 171 9.30 11.80 4.51
N ILE A 172 9.80 11.09 5.52
CA ILE A 172 10.64 11.65 6.58
C ILE A 172 12.00 12.10 6.02
N THR A 173 12.69 11.21 5.30
CA THR A 173 14.01 11.51 4.74
C THR A 173 13.91 12.57 3.64
N GLY A 174 12.90 12.49 2.78
CA GLY A 174 12.66 13.48 1.72
C GLY A 174 12.35 14.87 2.28
N LEU A 175 11.53 14.94 3.33
CA LEU A 175 11.22 16.21 3.99
C LEU A 175 12.47 16.83 4.64
N TYR A 176 13.29 16.00 5.32
CA TYR A 176 14.55 16.47 5.88
C TYR A 176 15.49 17.01 4.78
N LEU A 177 15.72 16.24 3.72
CA LEU A 177 16.60 16.64 2.61
C LEU A 177 16.11 17.90 1.89
N PHE A 178 14.80 18.11 1.84
CA PHE A 178 14.21 19.33 1.27
C PHE A 178 14.54 20.59 2.10
N PHE A 179 14.47 20.47 3.44
CA PHE A 179 14.75 21.58 4.35
C PHE A 179 16.21 21.68 4.81
N GLU A 180 17.05 20.68 4.53
CA GLU A 180 18.46 20.66 4.94
C GLU A 180 19.25 21.92 4.56
N PRO A 181 19.04 22.55 3.37
CA PRO A 181 19.71 23.79 3.03
C PRO A 181 19.25 25.00 3.87
N GLN A 182 18.11 24.90 4.55
CA GLN A 182 17.48 25.99 5.31
C GLN A 182 17.77 25.84 6.80
N GLN A 183 19.06 25.78 7.15
CA GLN A 183 19.51 25.66 8.54
C GLN A 183 18.96 26.82 9.40
N GLY A 184 18.46 26.49 10.61
CA GLY A 184 17.84 27.46 11.52
C GLY A 184 16.36 27.73 11.25
N SER A 185 15.75 27.12 10.23
CA SER A 185 14.31 27.20 10.03
C SER A 185 13.52 26.42 11.10
N PHE A 186 12.26 26.82 11.32
CA PHE A 186 11.33 26.11 12.22
C PHE A 186 11.19 24.63 11.84
N MET A 187 11.14 24.33 10.54
CA MET A 187 11.06 22.95 10.07
C MET A 187 12.29 22.12 10.44
N MET A 188 13.49 22.70 10.37
CA MET A 188 14.70 22.00 10.78
C MET A 188 14.73 21.74 12.29
N SER A 189 14.14 22.61 13.11
CA SER A 189 13.97 22.35 14.54
C SER A 189 13.07 21.13 14.81
N ILE A 190 12.01 20.96 14.03
CA ILE A 190 11.12 19.78 14.13
C ILE A 190 11.82 18.51 13.62
N LEU A 191 12.63 18.62 12.57
CA LEU A 191 13.27 17.47 11.89
C LEU A 191 14.65 17.14 12.46
N GLY A 192 15.13 17.85 13.47
CA GLY A 192 16.47 17.68 14.07
C GLY A 192 16.78 16.27 14.61
N TRP A 193 15.76 15.48 14.90
CA TRP A 193 15.91 14.08 15.30
C TRP A 193 16.22 13.12 14.14
N VAL A 194 15.93 13.51 12.91
CA VAL A 194 16.07 12.64 11.73
C VAL A 194 17.51 12.16 11.52
N PRO A 195 18.55 13.02 11.55
CA PRO A 195 19.93 12.57 11.43
C PRO A 195 20.43 11.74 12.63
N ILE A 196 19.78 11.84 13.78
CA ILE A 196 20.09 10.98 14.94
C ILE A 196 19.76 9.52 14.63
N ILE A 197 18.66 9.27 13.92
CA ILE A 197 18.20 7.91 13.55
C ILE A 197 18.84 7.44 12.26
N PHE A 198 18.80 8.25 11.21
CA PHE A 198 19.21 7.87 9.86
C PHE A 198 20.68 8.18 9.54
N GLY A 199 21.35 8.99 10.35
CA GLY A 199 22.73 9.40 10.19
C GLY A 199 22.88 10.69 9.39
N ASN A 200 24.08 10.94 8.86
CA ASN A 200 24.40 12.15 8.13
C ASN A 200 23.68 12.25 6.78
N SER A 201 23.81 13.40 6.08
CA SER A 201 23.15 13.68 4.81
C SER A 201 23.39 12.57 3.76
N VAL A 202 24.59 12.02 3.66
CA VAL A 202 24.90 10.93 2.72
C VAL A 202 24.07 9.68 3.05
N LYS A 203 24.00 9.30 4.32
CA LYS A 203 23.21 8.14 4.77
C LYS A 203 21.71 8.38 4.55
N LEU A 204 21.24 9.61 4.74
CA LEU A 204 19.85 9.99 4.47
C LEU A 204 19.50 9.80 2.98
N HIS A 205 20.38 10.20 2.06
CA HIS A 205 20.20 9.92 0.63
C HIS A 205 20.15 8.42 0.34
N ILE A 206 21.01 7.61 1.00
CA ILE A 206 21.01 6.14 0.85
C ILE A 206 19.68 5.54 1.34
N TRP A 207 19.16 5.97 2.50
CA TRP A 207 17.88 5.52 3.03
C TRP A 207 16.71 5.91 2.10
N HIS A 208 16.71 7.16 1.63
CA HIS A 208 15.69 7.66 0.70
C HIS A 208 15.70 6.85 -0.60
N GLN A 209 16.86 6.66 -1.20
CA GLN A 209 17.01 5.90 -2.43
C GLN A 209 16.68 4.41 -2.23
N GLY A 210 17.11 3.80 -1.11
CA GLY A 210 16.79 2.41 -0.78
C GLY A 210 15.28 2.18 -0.63
N ALA A 211 14.57 3.09 0.05
CA ALA A 211 13.12 3.04 0.18
C ALA A 211 12.41 3.28 -1.17
N ALA A 212 12.98 4.12 -2.06
CA ALA A 212 12.46 4.30 -3.41
C ALA A 212 12.57 3.01 -4.23
N TRP A 213 13.72 2.31 -4.18
CA TRP A 213 13.86 0.99 -4.80
C TRP A 213 12.89 -0.03 -4.24
N GLY A 214 12.70 -0.06 -2.91
CA GLY A 214 11.68 -0.90 -2.27
C GLY A 214 10.27 -0.62 -2.81
N THR A 215 9.91 0.65 -2.97
CA THR A 215 8.61 1.05 -3.54
C THR A 215 8.47 0.63 -5.00
N MET A 216 9.53 0.72 -5.81
CA MET A 216 9.52 0.25 -7.20
C MET A 216 9.32 -1.27 -7.29
N ILE A 217 10.04 -2.03 -6.48
CA ILE A 217 9.88 -3.50 -6.41
C ILE A 217 8.45 -3.86 -6.00
N PHE A 218 7.91 -3.18 -4.98
CA PHE A 218 6.52 -3.37 -4.56
C PHE A 218 5.54 -3.09 -5.70
N MET A 219 5.72 -1.99 -6.43
CA MET A 219 4.82 -1.60 -7.53
C MET A 219 4.79 -2.67 -8.64
N VAL A 220 5.95 -3.17 -9.06
CA VAL A 220 6.05 -4.23 -10.08
C VAL A 220 5.38 -5.51 -9.59
N ALA A 221 5.70 -5.94 -8.37
CA ALA A 221 5.11 -7.13 -7.77
C ALA A 221 3.59 -6.99 -7.60
N HIS A 222 3.11 -5.82 -7.15
CA HIS A 222 1.69 -5.53 -6.98
C HIS A 222 0.92 -5.63 -8.30
N ILE A 223 1.43 -5.02 -9.37
CA ILE A 223 0.79 -5.08 -10.69
C ILE A 223 0.71 -6.54 -11.17
N TYR A 224 1.83 -7.28 -11.10
CA TYR A 224 1.86 -8.68 -11.49
C TYR A 224 0.85 -9.52 -10.69
N LEU A 225 0.83 -9.37 -9.36
CA LEU A 225 -0.07 -10.13 -8.50
C LEU A 225 -1.54 -9.77 -8.72
N ALA A 226 -1.86 -8.51 -9.02
CA ALA A 226 -3.21 -8.07 -9.32
C ALA A 226 -3.74 -8.70 -10.63
N PHE A 227 -2.93 -8.73 -11.69
CA PHE A 227 -3.27 -9.42 -12.94
C PHE A 227 -3.44 -10.92 -12.74
N ARG A 228 -2.49 -11.55 -12.04
CA ARG A 228 -2.55 -12.98 -11.73
C ARG A 228 -3.79 -13.34 -10.92
N GLU A 229 -4.14 -12.51 -9.93
CA GLU A 229 -5.34 -12.69 -9.12
C GLU A 229 -6.61 -12.61 -9.95
N ASP A 230 -6.73 -11.61 -10.82
CA ASP A 230 -7.90 -11.42 -11.69
C ASP A 230 -8.08 -12.60 -12.66
N TYR A 231 -6.97 -13.09 -13.22
CA TYR A 231 -6.97 -14.25 -14.12
C TYR A 231 -7.41 -15.54 -13.40
N LEU A 232 -6.95 -15.77 -12.17
CA LEU A 232 -7.23 -17.01 -11.43
C LEU A 232 -8.64 -17.04 -10.81
N VAL A 233 -9.19 -15.90 -10.40
CA VAL A 233 -10.45 -15.84 -9.63
C VAL A 233 -11.62 -15.36 -10.49
N THR A 234 -11.35 -14.58 -11.53
CA THR A 234 -12.38 -14.02 -12.44
C THR A 234 -13.50 -13.26 -11.70
N ASN A 235 -13.16 -12.63 -10.55
CA ASN A 235 -14.10 -11.88 -9.72
C ASN A 235 -14.10 -10.37 -9.99
N GLY A 236 -13.39 -9.92 -11.02
CA GLY A 236 -13.25 -8.53 -11.39
C GLY A 236 -12.27 -7.75 -10.51
N THR A 237 -11.18 -8.37 -10.06
CA THR A 237 -10.17 -7.72 -9.23
C THR A 237 -9.60 -6.47 -9.92
N MET A 238 -9.19 -6.57 -11.20
CA MET A 238 -8.66 -5.43 -11.95
C MET A 238 -9.73 -4.37 -12.24
N SER A 239 -10.93 -4.78 -12.65
CA SER A 239 -12.02 -3.84 -12.92
C SER A 239 -12.53 -3.16 -11.66
N SER A 240 -12.33 -3.75 -10.48
CA SER A 240 -12.81 -3.20 -9.21
C SER A 240 -12.13 -1.89 -8.82
N ILE A 241 -10.88 -1.64 -9.25
CA ILE A 241 -10.20 -0.37 -8.93
C ILE A 241 -10.79 0.82 -9.72
N PHE A 242 -11.52 0.56 -10.81
CA PHE A 242 -12.28 1.55 -11.55
C PHE A 242 -13.74 1.63 -11.06
N SER A 243 -14.41 0.48 -10.97
CA SER A 243 -15.84 0.39 -10.65
C SER A 243 -16.14 0.45 -9.15
N GLY A 244 -15.22 -0.03 -8.32
CA GLY A 244 -15.39 -0.25 -6.88
C GLY A 244 -15.97 -1.62 -6.53
N TRP A 245 -16.53 -2.35 -7.49
CA TRP A 245 -17.31 -3.56 -7.27
C TRP A 245 -16.52 -4.81 -7.60
N LYS A 246 -16.63 -5.83 -6.71
CA LYS A 246 -16.22 -7.21 -6.98
C LYS A 246 -17.43 -8.13 -7.00
N PHE A 247 -17.30 -9.25 -7.72
CA PHE A 247 -18.33 -10.27 -7.86
C PHE A 247 -17.96 -11.51 -7.08
N ASP A 248 -18.94 -12.11 -6.38
CA ASP A 248 -18.74 -13.36 -5.65
C ASP A 248 -20.05 -14.12 -5.45
N LYS A 249 -19.96 -15.34 -4.91
CA LYS A 249 -21.14 -16.10 -4.50
C LYS A 249 -21.81 -15.40 -3.32
N LYS A 250 -23.13 -15.31 -3.32
CA LYS A 250 -23.92 -14.63 -2.29
C LYS A 250 -23.57 -15.10 -0.87
N LYS A 251 -23.39 -16.40 -0.67
CA LYS A 251 -23.02 -16.98 0.63
C LYS A 251 -21.74 -16.40 1.25
N TYR A 252 -20.73 -16.09 0.42
CA TYR A 252 -19.47 -15.50 0.90
C TYR A 252 -19.59 -13.99 1.15
N VAL A 253 -20.51 -13.32 0.47
CA VAL A 253 -20.71 -11.88 0.60
C VAL A 253 -21.58 -11.54 1.81
N VAL A 254 -22.62 -12.34 2.06
CA VAL A 254 -23.62 -12.09 3.12
C VAL A 254 -23.21 -12.73 4.45
N GLY A 255 -22.23 -13.67 4.44
CA GLY A 255 -21.81 -14.36 5.65
C GLY A 255 -22.82 -15.41 6.12
N GLU A 256 -23.62 -15.96 5.21
CA GLU A 256 -24.44 -17.13 5.52
C GLU A 256 -23.47 -18.30 5.80
N GLU A 257 -23.28 -18.58 7.10
CA GLU A 257 -22.56 -19.77 7.55
C GLU A 257 -23.31 -21.02 7.07
N ASN A 258 -22.54 -22.01 6.63
CA ASN A 258 -23.03 -23.28 6.16
C ASN A 258 -23.92 -23.94 7.23
N GLU A 259 -25.11 -24.31 6.85
CA GLU A 259 -25.74 -25.52 7.36
C GLU A 259 -24.97 -26.75 6.91
#